data_19215828a264335bd04851cf8436f7cb
#
_entry.id   19215828a264335bd04851cf8436f7cb
#
_cell.length_a   1.000
_cell.length_b   1.000
_cell.length_c   1.000
_cell.angle_alpha   90.00
_cell.angle_beta   90.00
_cell.angle_gamma   90.00
#
_symmetry.space_group_name_H-M   'P 1'
#
loop_
_entity.id
_entity.type
_entity.pdbx_description
1 polymer ?
#
loop_
_entity_poly.entity_id
_entity_poly.type
_entity_poly.pdbx_seq_one_letter_code
_entity_poly.pdbx_strand_id
1 'polypeptide(L)'
;AIDGYKGWDSSWGDDEQDNVDEWQTAMNWGRSENNGFRSVWNAGLDVSENIKAYSFGNYASTYGEYSFFLNDTGNSALDAIPLDPTAPTAGNFSWFDTYPLGFTPRLEGHGTDFSSVIGIKGVNLAGFGLNYDLSTSYGTNYLNYVLRNSLNSSWGPYSPHDFKIGALQQEEANWNADFTYPLGSVNIAFGAELREEKYTMYEGQKESWMA
;
A
#
# COMPACT_ATOMS: atom_id res chain seq x y z
N ALA A 1 -4.26 -16.37 15.60
CA ALA A 1 -5.52 -15.65 15.53
C ALA A 1 -5.70 -14.96 16.88
N ILE A 2 -5.65 -13.65 16.89
CA ILE A 2 -6.11 -12.86 18.05
C ILE A 2 -7.61 -12.84 17.88
N ASP A 3 -8.33 -13.52 18.77
CA ASP A 3 -9.79 -13.42 18.84
C ASP A 3 -10.15 -11.93 18.82
N GLY A 4 -10.99 -11.54 17.86
CA GLY A 4 -11.43 -10.17 17.70
C GLY A 4 -11.96 -9.65 19.03
N TYR A 5 -11.31 -8.59 19.51
CA TYR A 5 -11.78 -7.93 20.71
C TYR A 5 -13.12 -7.28 20.36
N LYS A 6 -14.20 -7.78 20.93
CA LYS A 6 -15.51 -7.14 20.82
C LYS A 6 -15.35 -5.70 21.29
N GLY A 7 -15.61 -4.74 20.42
CA GLY A 7 -15.72 -3.35 20.83
C GLY A 7 -16.88 -3.25 21.81
N TRP A 8 -16.58 -3.21 23.11
CA TRP A 8 -17.60 -3.12 24.11
C TRP A 8 -18.05 -1.67 24.25
N ASP A 9 -19.26 -1.40 23.80
CA ASP A 9 -19.95 -0.15 24.14
C ASP A 9 -20.81 -0.44 25.35
N SER A 10 -20.54 0.21 26.48
CA SER A 10 -21.29 0.07 27.72
C SER A 10 -22.75 0.56 27.62
N SER A 11 -23.13 1.18 26.52
CA SER A 11 -24.52 1.61 26.25
C SER A 11 -25.39 0.50 25.65
N TRP A 12 -24.78 -0.61 25.19
CA TRP A 12 -25.50 -1.73 24.62
C TRP A 12 -25.97 -2.66 25.72
N GLY A 13 -27.27 -2.95 25.73
CA GLY A 13 -27.82 -3.98 26.60
C GLY A 13 -27.30 -5.36 26.20
N ASP A 14 -27.21 -6.28 27.17
CA ASP A 14 -26.73 -7.65 26.95
C ASP A 14 -27.50 -8.39 25.83
N ASP A 15 -28.78 -8.06 25.62
CA ASP A 15 -29.67 -8.68 24.64
C ASP A 15 -29.40 -8.21 23.19
N GLU A 16 -28.79 -7.05 23.00
CA GLU A 16 -28.43 -6.51 21.68
C GLU A 16 -27.10 -7.06 21.15
N GLN A 17 -26.23 -7.52 22.03
CA GLN A 17 -24.93 -8.10 21.65
C GLN A 17 -25.06 -9.48 21.00
N ASP A 18 -26.09 -10.25 21.34
CA ASP A 18 -26.29 -11.62 20.82
C ASP A 18 -26.77 -11.67 19.37
N ASN A 19 -27.21 -10.54 18.79
CA ASN A 19 -27.73 -10.46 17.43
C ASN A 19 -26.83 -9.71 16.44
N VAL A 20 -25.65 -9.25 16.87
CA VAL A 20 -24.73 -8.51 16.01
C VAL A 20 -23.85 -9.48 15.25
N ASP A 21 -23.79 -9.29 13.96
CA ASP A 21 -22.71 -9.88 13.16
C ASP A 21 -21.39 -9.26 13.66
N GLU A 22 -20.68 -10.00 14.52
CA GLU A 22 -19.50 -9.52 15.28
C GLU A 22 -18.48 -8.83 14.38
N TRP A 23 -18.37 -9.23 13.13
CA TRP A 23 -17.41 -8.64 12.23
C TRP A 23 -17.82 -7.25 11.70
N GLN A 24 -19.09 -6.94 11.66
CA GLN A 24 -19.57 -5.64 11.16
C GLN A 24 -19.26 -4.50 12.14
N THR A 25 -19.29 -4.77 13.43
CA THR A 25 -19.09 -3.76 14.49
C THR A 25 -17.76 -3.86 15.21
N ALA A 26 -17.04 -5.00 15.12
CA ALA A 26 -15.79 -5.20 15.83
C ALA A 26 -14.73 -4.17 15.40
N MET A 27 -14.15 -3.48 16.37
CA MET A 27 -12.99 -2.60 16.18
C MET A 27 -11.73 -3.27 16.71
N ASN A 28 -10.70 -3.35 15.88
CA ASN A 28 -9.39 -3.84 16.29
C ASN A 28 -8.55 -2.67 16.82
N TRP A 29 -8.26 -2.69 18.12
CA TRP A 29 -7.38 -1.72 18.75
C TRP A 29 -5.93 -2.22 18.76
N GLY A 30 -4.99 -1.29 18.53
CA GLY A 30 -3.57 -1.59 18.58
C GLY A 30 -2.97 -1.83 17.22
N ARG A 31 -2.15 -2.88 17.08
CA ARG A 31 -1.45 -3.19 15.85
C ARG A 31 -2.39 -3.79 14.82
N SER A 32 -2.35 -3.25 13.59
CA SER A 32 -3.05 -3.84 12.44
C SER A 32 -2.60 -5.28 12.16
N GLU A 33 -3.53 -6.09 11.67
CA GLU A 33 -3.18 -7.37 11.09
C GLU A 33 -2.25 -7.16 9.89
N ASN A 34 -1.18 -7.94 9.81
CA ASN A 34 -0.31 -7.91 8.64
C ASN A 34 0.30 -9.27 8.40
N ASN A 35 0.48 -9.57 7.13
CA ASN A 35 1.23 -10.72 6.67
C ASN A 35 2.02 -10.36 5.41
N GLY A 36 2.97 -11.20 5.03
CA GLY A 36 3.72 -10.93 3.81
C GLY A 36 4.84 -11.92 3.57
N PHE A 37 5.31 -11.89 2.34
CA PHE A 37 6.47 -12.63 1.89
C PHE A 37 7.57 -11.66 1.47
N ARG A 38 8.81 -11.96 1.82
CA ARG A 38 9.99 -11.20 1.40
C ARG A 38 11.07 -12.14 0.92
N SER A 39 11.70 -11.75 -0.18
CA SER A 39 12.84 -12.44 -0.76
C SER A 39 13.95 -11.45 -1.07
N VAL A 40 15.18 -11.87 -0.89
CA VAL A 40 16.35 -11.10 -1.25
C VAL A 40 17.34 -11.98 -2.02
N TRP A 41 18.11 -11.38 -2.92
CA TRP A 41 19.22 -12.06 -3.58
C TRP A 41 20.44 -11.17 -3.61
N ASN A 42 21.58 -11.81 -3.67
CA ASN A 42 22.88 -11.18 -3.87
C ASN A 42 23.76 -12.18 -4.60
N ALA A 43 24.17 -11.85 -5.80
CA ALA A 43 24.94 -12.70 -6.68
C ALA A 43 26.15 -11.95 -7.24
N GLY A 44 27.25 -12.67 -7.42
CA GLY A 44 28.45 -12.17 -8.04
C GLY A 44 29.07 -13.23 -8.93
N LEU A 45 29.58 -12.81 -10.08
CA LEU A 45 30.26 -13.65 -11.05
C LEU A 45 31.61 -13.02 -11.41
N ASP A 46 32.67 -13.73 -11.18
CA ASP A 46 34.01 -13.34 -11.65
C ASP A 46 34.09 -13.66 -13.15
N VAL A 47 33.98 -12.62 -13.98
CA VAL A 47 34.03 -12.72 -15.45
C VAL A 47 35.47 -12.93 -15.91
N SER A 48 36.43 -12.28 -15.21
CA SER A 48 37.86 -12.46 -15.38
C SER A 48 38.57 -12.08 -14.06
N GLU A 49 39.91 -12.18 -14.02
CA GLU A 49 40.71 -11.77 -12.86
C GLU A 49 40.49 -10.31 -12.43
N ASN A 50 40.13 -9.45 -13.39
CA ASN A 50 39.97 -8.01 -13.18
C ASN A 50 38.54 -7.50 -13.31
N ILE A 51 37.57 -8.38 -13.62
CA ILE A 51 36.18 -7.98 -13.93
C ILE A 51 35.21 -8.86 -13.16
N LYS A 52 34.31 -8.22 -12.44
CA LYS A 52 33.22 -8.88 -11.69
C LYS A 52 31.88 -8.30 -12.10
N ALA A 53 30.96 -9.16 -12.50
CA ALA A 53 29.53 -8.83 -12.60
C ALA A 53 28.83 -9.11 -11.28
N TYR A 54 27.81 -8.32 -10.96
CA TYR A 54 27.03 -8.53 -9.74
C TYR A 54 25.58 -8.15 -9.93
N SER A 55 24.72 -8.72 -9.12
CA SER A 55 23.32 -8.35 -9.00
C SER A 55 22.87 -8.57 -7.57
N PHE A 56 22.07 -7.65 -7.06
CA PHE A 56 21.36 -7.82 -5.80
C PHE A 56 20.01 -7.12 -5.86
N GLY A 57 19.11 -7.53 -4.98
CA GLY A 57 17.78 -6.92 -4.93
C GLY A 57 16.87 -7.60 -3.93
N ASN A 58 15.63 -7.16 -3.96
CA ASN A 58 14.58 -7.70 -3.12
C ASN A 58 13.23 -7.70 -3.83
N TYR A 59 12.37 -8.58 -3.35
CA TYR A 59 10.96 -8.59 -3.64
C TYR A 59 10.18 -8.76 -2.34
N ALA A 60 9.13 -7.99 -2.16
CA ALA A 60 8.19 -8.17 -1.07
C ALA A 60 6.75 -8.08 -1.57
N SER A 61 5.89 -8.92 -1.01
CA SER A 61 4.44 -8.80 -1.12
C SER A 61 3.89 -8.76 0.29
N THR A 62 3.12 -7.73 0.59
CA THR A 62 2.62 -7.45 1.93
C THR A 62 1.12 -7.20 1.91
N TYR A 63 0.47 -7.61 2.95
CA TYR A 63 -0.93 -7.32 3.25
C TYR A 63 -1.03 -6.72 4.64
N GLY A 64 -1.86 -5.72 4.79
CA GLY A 64 -2.21 -5.15 6.08
C GLY A 64 -3.67 -4.73 6.10
N GLU A 65 -4.32 -4.94 7.24
CA GLU A 65 -5.69 -4.49 7.49
C GLU A 65 -5.75 -3.77 8.82
N TYR A 66 -6.46 -2.65 8.86
CA TYR A 66 -6.80 -1.99 10.11
C TYR A 66 -8.24 -1.47 10.09
N SER A 67 -8.84 -1.39 11.28
CA SER A 67 -10.20 -0.89 11.47
C SER A 67 -10.20 0.62 11.65
N PHE A 68 -11.22 1.27 11.11
CA PHE A 68 -11.62 2.60 11.53
C PHE A 68 -12.47 2.56 12.80
N PHE A 69 -13.01 3.70 13.18
CA PHE A 69 -13.97 3.80 14.28
C PHE A 69 -15.33 3.27 13.86
N LEU A 70 -16.08 2.77 14.83
CA LEU A 70 -17.47 2.38 14.66
C LEU A 70 -18.31 3.60 14.24
N ASN A 71 -19.06 3.45 13.17
CA ASN A 71 -20.16 4.34 12.81
C ASN A 71 -21.41 3.79 13.47
N ASP A 72 -21.74 4.30 14.65
CA ASP A 72 -22.91 3.90 15.42
C ASP A 72 -24.19 4.57 14.94
N THR A 73 -25.32 4.17 15.53
CA THR A 73 -26.65 4.68 15.19
C THR A 73 -26.89 6.14 15.58
N GLY A 74 -25.95 6.77 16.30
CA GLY A 74 -25.96 8.21 16.57
C GLY A 74 -25.50 9.08 15.38
N ASN A 75 -24.99 8.47 14.32
CA ASN A 75 -24.56 9.19 13.11
C ASN A 75 -25.76 9.56 12.22
N SER A 76 -26.34 10.75 12.46
CA SER A 76 -27.50 11.24 11.70
C SER A 76 -27.26 11.40 10.20
N ALA A 77 -26.01 11.43 9.73
CA ALA A 77 -25.68 11.49 8.31
C ALA A 77 -25.98 10.16 7.56
N LEU A 78 -26.23 9.09 8.31
CA LEU A 78 -26.57 7.78 7.77
C LEU A 78 -28.07 7.45 7.89
N ASP A 79 -28.82 8.35 8.51
CA ASP A 79 -30.26 8.24 8.68
C ASP A 79 -31.00 9.22 7.77
N ALA A 80 -32.24 8.89 7.41
CA ALA A 80 -33.16 9.73 6.62
C ALA A 80 -32.53 10.27 5.30
N ILE A 81 -31.73 9.47 4.60
CA ILE A 81 -31.15 9.81 3.30
C ILE A 81 -32.28 9.84 2.25
N PRO A 82 -32.46 10.95 1.51
CA PRO A 82 -33.46 11.02 0.46
C PRO A 82 -33.26 9.93 -0.60
N LEU A 83 -34.28 9.14 -0.90
CA LEU A 83 -34.27 8.16 -1.99
C LEU A 83 -34.09 8.84 -3.35
N ASP A 84 -34.62 10.04 -3.50
CA ASP A 84 -34.42 10.90 -4.66
C ASP A 84 -34.27 12.35 -4.17
N PRO A 85 -33.05 12.94 -4.25
CA PRO A 85 -32.83 14.32 -3.81
C PRO A 85 -33.61 15.34 -4.66
N THR A 86 -34.07 14.96 -5.87
CA THR A 86 -34.88 15.83 -6.75
C THR A 86 -36.38 15.68 -6.51
N ALA A 87 -36.82 14.65 -5.79
CA ALA A 87 -38.20 14.34 -5.46
C ALA A 87 -38.35 14.06 -3.95
N PRO A 88 -38.40 15.10 -3.09
CA PRO A 88 -38.45 14.93 -1.62
C PRO A 88 -39.61 14.09 -1.10
N THR A 89 -40.64 13.89 -1.91
CA THR A 89 -41.81 13.03 -1.58
C THR A 89 -41.56 11.55 -1.84
N ALA A 90 -40.43 11.16 -2.43
CA ALA A 90 -40.11 9.76 -2.73
C ALA A 90 -39.82 8.93 -1.47
N GLY A 91 -39.63 9.59 -0.32
CA GLY A 91 -39.33 8.96 0.95
C GLY A 91 -37.85 9.00 1.28
N ASN A 92 -37.50 8.46 2.44
CA ASN A 92 -36.15 8.38 2.93
C ASN A 92 -35.71 6.92 3.08
N PHE A 93 -34.39 6.72 3.01
CA PHE A 93 -33.72 5.47 3.31
C PHE A 93 -32.83 5.68 4.56
N SER A 94 -32.78 4.67 5.42
CA SER A 94 -31.86 4.63 6.55
C SER A 94 -30.88 3.48 6.39
N TRP A 95 -29.58 3.77 6.53
CA TRP A 95 -28.58 2.72 6.56
C TRP A 95 -28.68 1.83 7.81
N PHE A 96 -29.38 2.29 8.86
CA PHE A 96 -29.64 1.49 10.05
C PHE A 96 -30.69 0.38 9.81
N ASP A 97 -31.41 0.40 8.70
CA ASP A 97 -32.20 -0.76 8.23
C ASP A 97 -31.28 -1.92 7.78
N THR A 98 -30.05 -1.61 7.32
CA THR A 98 -29.04 -2.60 6.90
C THR A 98 -28.05 -2.91 8.01
N TYR A 99 -27.70 -1.90 8.79
CA TYR A 99 -26.74 -1.96 9.91
C TYR A 99 -27.40 -1.48 11.21
N PRO A 100 -28.25 -2.30 11.85
CA PRO A 100 -29.04 -1.86 13.01
C PRO A 100 -28.21 -1.35 14.19
N LEU A 101 -26.99 -1.81 14.32
CA LEU A 101 -26.04 -1.41 15.37
C LEU A 101 -24.85 -0.59 14.84
N GLY A 102 -24.92 -0.15 13.59
CA GLY A 102 -23.81 0.52 12.94
C GLY A 102 -22.81 -0.45 12.29
N PHE A 103 -21.68 0.07 11.86
CA PHE A 103 -20.64 -0.70 11.17
C PHE A 103 -19.25 -0.08 11.39
N THR A 104 -18.24 -0.92 11.30
CA THR A 104 -16.83 -0.50 11.39
C THR A 104 -16.13 -0.70 10.06
N PRO A 105 -15.79 0.36 9.34
CA PRO A 105 -15.02 0.25 8.10
C PRO A 105 -13.63 -0.33 8.36
N ARG A 106 -13.10 -1.07 7.38
CA ARG A 106 -11.76 -1.65 7.40
C ARG A 106 -11.02 -1.26 6.14
N LEU A 107 -9.76 -0.87 6.31
CA LEU A 107 -8.88 -0.54 5.19
C LEU A 107 -7.84 -1.64 5.03
N GLU A 108 -7.89 -2.30 3.88
CA GLU A 108 -6.86 -3.23 3.43
C GLU A 108 -5.83 -2.49 2.57
N GLY A 109 -4.56 -2.79 2.80
CA GLY A 109 -3.45 -2.39 1.95
C GLY A 109 -2.72 -3.61 1.39
N HIS A 110 -2.62 -3.68 0.06
CA HIS A 110 -1.87 -4.73 -0.65
C HIS A 110 -0.65 -4.10 -1.30
N GLY A 111 0.51 -4.32 -0.69
CA GLY A 111 1.78 -3.77 -1.12
C GLY A 111 2.62 -4.75 -1.92
N THR A 112 3.28 -4.27 -2.96
CA THR A 112 4.33 -4.99 -3.68
C THR A 112 5.53 -4.08 -3.84
N ASP A 113 6.69 -4.55 -3.37
CA ASP A 113 7.98 -3.89 -3.52
C ASP A 113 8.90 -4.76 -4.34
N PHE A 114 9.58 -4.15 -5.28
CA PHE A 114 10.65 -4.78 -6.04
C PHE A 114 11.80 -3.81 -6.20
N SER A 115 13.02 -4.27 -6.01
CA SER A 115 14.20 -3.54 -6.42
C SER A 115 15.28 -4.49 -6.93
N SER A 116 16.03 -4.04 -7.92
CA SER A 116 17.14 -4.78 -8.50
C SER A 116 18.26 -3.83 -8.89
N VAL A 117 19.46 -4.23 -8.60
CA VAL A 117 20.70 -3.62 -9.10
C VAL A 117 21.45 -4.66 -9.90
N ILE A 118 21.93 -4.26 -11.08
CA ILE A 118 22.83 -5.06 -11.91
C ILE A 118 24.02 -4.17 -12.25
N GLY A 119 25.21 -4.70 -12.06
CA GLY A 119 26.43 -3.94 -12.32
C GLY A 119 27.60 -4.79 -12.77
N ILE A 120 28.57 -4.10 -13.30
CA ILE A 120 29.88 -4.65 -13.64
C ILE A 120 30.96 -3.71 -13.11
N LYS A 121 31.91 -4.27 -12.37
CA LYS A 121 33.04 -3.52 -11.85
C LYS A 121 34.33 -4.18 -12.19
N GLY A 122 35.38 -3.38 -12.29
CA GLY A 122 36.68 -3.88 -12.62
C GLY A 122 37.82 -2.95 -12.21
N VAL A 123 38.99 -3.50 -12.28
CA VAL A 123 40.26 -2.79 -12.00
C VAL A 123 41.07 -2.69 -13.28
N ASN A 124 41.90 -1.64 -13.37
CA ASN A 124 42.84 -1.41 -14.45
C ASN A 124 42.19 -1.43 -15.85
N LEU A 125 41.10 -0.66 -16.03
CA LEU A 125 40.35 -0.55 -17.31
C LEU A 125 41.35 -0.31 -18.47
N ALA A 126 41.34 -1.22 -19.43
CA ALA A 126 42.17 -1.18 -20.65
C ALA A 126 43.69 -0.92 -20.37
N GLY A 127 44.22 -1.24 -19.20
CA GLY A 127 45.60 -1.02 -18.85
C GLY A 127 45.95 0.39 -18.36
N PHE A 128 44.97 1.28 -18.19
CA PHE A 128 45.16 2.67 -17.79
C PHE A 128 45.23 2.88 -16.26
N GLY A 129 45.13 1.83 -15.46
CA GLY A 129 45.10 1.95 -13.99
C GLY A 129 43.80 2.48 -13.43
N LEU A 130 42.79 2.67 -14.24
CA LEU A 130 41.48 3.18 -13.85
C LEU A 130 40.57 2.02 -13.35
N ASN A 131 40.05 2.13 -12.15
CA ASN A 131 39.01 1.22 -11.68
C ASN A 131 37.65 1.81 -11.98
N TYR A 132 36.67 0.96 -12.15
CA TYR A 132 35.31 1.38 -12.52
C TYR A 132 34.23 0.50 -11.86
N ASP A 133 33.06 1.09 -11.67
CA ASP A 133 31.81 0.42 -11.35
C ASP A 133 30.69 1.06 -12.17
N LEU A 134 30.11 0.26 -13.06
CA LEU A 134 28.99 0.67 -13.91
C LEU A 134 27.76 -0.14 -13.50
N SER A 135 26.69 0.55 -13.10
CA SER A 135 25.50 -0.13 -12.64
C SER A 135 24.23 0.54 -13.12
N THR A 136 23.16 -0.25 -13.14
CA THR A 136 21.81 0.25 -13.28
C THR A 136 20.94 -0.37 -12.19
N SER A 137 20.00 0.42 -11.69
CA SER A 137 19.00 -0.06 -10.76
C SER A 137 17.62 0.28 -11.21
N TYR A 138 16.67 -0.57 -10.84
CA TYR A 138 15.24 -0.31 -10.98
C TYR A 138 14.54 -0.71 -9.68
N GLY A 139 13.67 0.18 -9.22
CA GLY A 139 12.82 -0.04 -8.06
C GLY A 139 11.37 0.33 -8.35
N THR A 140 10.44 -0.40 -7.79
CA THR A 140 9.02 -0.05 -7.79
C THR A 140 8.37 -0.42 -6.47
N ASN A 141 7.52 0.47 -5.98
CA ASN A 141 6.60 0.24 -4.88
C ASN A 141 5.19 0.45 -5.40
N TYR A 142 4.33 -0.54 -5.25
CA TYR A 142 2.91 -0.46 -5.61
C TYR A 142 2.06 -0.77 -4.40
N LEU A 143 1.10 0.09 -4.08
CA LEU A 143 0.21 -0.06 -2.94
C LEU A 143 -1.23 0.15 -3.39
N ASN A 144 -2.02 -0.91 -3.34
CA ASN A 144 -3.45 -0.91 -3.65
C ASN A 144 -4.27 -0.91 -2.37
N TYR A 145 -5.30 -0.09 -2.32
CA TYR A 145 -6.20 0.03 -1.18
C TYR A 145 -7.61 -0.48 -1.49
N VAL A 146 -8.16 -1.22 -0.54
CA VAL A 146 -9.55 -1.67 -0.55
C VAL A 146 -10.19 -1.28 0.78
N LEU A 147 -11.31 -0.56 0.72
CA LEU A 147 -12.12 -0.24 1.88
C LEU A 147 -13.24 -1.28 1.97
N ARG A 148 -13.35 -1.96 3.11
CA ARG A 148 -14.35 -2.97 3.38
C ARG A 148 -15.36 -2.48 4.40
N ASN A 149 -16.54 -3.08 4.38
CA ASN A 149 -17.61 -2.82 5.35
C ASN A 149 -17.87 -1.32 5.51
N SER A 150 -18.07 -0.63 4.41
CA SER A 150 -18.29 0.80 4.35
C SER A 150 -19.47 1.10 3.41
N LEU A 151 -19.76 2.37 3.24
CA LEU A 151 -20.79 2.82 2.31
C LEU A 151 -20.47 4.24 1.80
N ASN A 152 -21.08 4.60 0.67
CA ASN A 152 -21.16 5.96 0.18
C ASN A 152 -22.61 6.42 0.22
N SER A 153 -22.95 7.30 1.16
CA SER A 153 -24.32 7.76 1.38
C SER A 153 -24.94 8.45 0.17
N SER A 154 -24.14 9.02 -0.73
CA SER A 154 -24.62 9.65 -1.97
C SER A 154 -25.28 8.66 -2.94
N TRP A 155 -24.99 7.37 -2.79
CA TRP A 155 -25.60 6.30 -3.60
C TRP A 155 -26.87 5.70 -2.94
N GLY A 156 -27.22 6.17 -1.74
CA GLY A 156 -28.36 5.66 -0.99
C GLY A 156 -28.34 4.13 -0.92
N PRO A 157 -29.51 3.45 -1.12
CA PRO A 157 -29.62 1.99 -1.00
C PRO A 157 -28.80 1.19 -2.04
N TYR A 158 -28.24 1.86 -3.05
CA TYR A 158 -27.45 1.23 -4.11
C TYR A 158 -25.94 1.29 -3.86
N SER A 159 -25.50 1.85 -2.73
CA SER A 159 -24.09 1.90 -2.40
C SER A 159 -23.50 0.50 -2.27
N PRO A 160 -22.34 0.22 -2.90
CA PRO A 160 -21.53 -0.93 -2.51
C PRO A 160 -21.12 -0.85 -1.04
N HIS A 161 -20.74 -1.99 -0.47
CA HIS A 161 -20.21 -2.05 0.89
C HIS A 161 -18.68 -2.22 0.91
N ASP A 162 -18.11 -2.59 -0.23
CA ASP A 162 -16.69 -2.72 -0.45
C ASP A 162 -16.25 -1.87 -1.63
N PHE A 163 -15.11 -1.19 -1.49
CA PHE A 163 -14.63 -0.24 -2.49
C PHE A 163 -13.16 -0.47 -2.82
N LYS A 164 -12.86 -0.50 -4.11
CA LYS A 164 -11.48 -0.28 -4.58
C LYS A 164 -11.26 1.24 -4.61
N ILE A 165 -10.54 1.77 -3.64
CA ILE A 165 -10.41 3.23 -3.47
C ILE A 165 -9.22 3.82 -4.23
N GLY A 166 -8.40 2.98 -4.85
CA GLY A 166 -7.30 3.39 -5.71
C GLY A 166 -5.98 2.74 -5.35
N ALA A 167 -4.96 3.07 -6.10
CA ALA A 167 -3.61 2.59 -5.85
C ALA A 167 -2.58 3.69 -6.09
N LEU A 168 -1.43 3.55 -5.45
CA LEU A 168 -0.27 4.41 -5.58
C LEU A 168 0.91 3.58 -6.10
N GLN A 169 1.66 4.15 -7.02
CA GLN A 169 2.89 3.51 -7.52
C GLN A 169 4.01 4.53 -7.61
N GLN A 170 5.16 4.16 -7.09
CA GLN A 170 6.42 4.85 -7.30
C GLN A 170 7.36 3.94 -8.08
N GLU A 171 8.03 4.49 -9.07
CA GLU A 171 9.02 3.82 -9.89
C GLU A 171 10.29 4.69 -9.93
N GLU A 172 11.44 4.04 -9.91
CA GLU A 172 12.73 4.71 -9.98
C GLU A 172 13.68 3.88 -10.83
N ALA A 173 14.38 4.52 -11.75
CA ALA A 173 15.47 3.93 -12.51
C ALA A 173 16.72 4.80 -12.39
N ASN A 174 17.86 4.17 -12.11
CA ASN A 174 19.15 4.85 -11.99
C ASN A 174 20.20 4.19 -12.88
N TRP A 175 21.09 5.01 -13.41
CA TRP A 175 22.29 4.59 -14.11
C TRP A 175 23.48 5.29 -13.47
N ASN A 176 24.45 4.50 -12.99
CA ASN A 176 25.62 4.98 -12.27
C ASN A 176 26.88 4.59 -13.02
N ALA A 177 27.83 5.51 -13.04
CA ALA A 177 29.17 5.28 -13.54
C ALA A 177 30.18 5.90 -12.57
N ASP A 178 30.88 5.06 -11.83
CA ASP A 178 31.84 5.44 -10.80
C ASP A 178 33.24 5.01 -11.20
N PHE A 179 34.21 5.90 -11.02
CA PHE A 179 35.59 5.67 -11.37
C PHE A 179 36.52 6.07 -10.26
N THR A 180 37.62 5.30 -10.08
CA THR A 180 38.72 5.65 -9.19
C THR A 180 40.06 5.45 -9.88
N TYR A 181 40.95 6.43 -9.70
CA TYR A 181 42.28 6.41 -10.25
C TYR A 181 43.34 6.60 -9.14
N PRO A 182 44.13 5.56 -8.81
CA PRO A 182 45.21 5.68 -7.83
C PRO A 182 46.41 6.40 -8.47
N LEU A 183 46.82 7.54 -7.88
CA LEU A 183 47.96 8.35 -8.33
C LEU A 183 48.96 8.49 -7.17
N GLY A 184 49.89 7.54 -7.05
CA GLY A 184 50.83 7.52 -5.96
C GLY A 184 50.17 7.38 -4.59
N SER A 185 50.31 8.40 -3.74
CA SER A 185 49.64 8.46 -2.42
C SER A 185 48.27 9.08 -2.44
N VAL A 186 47.77 9.51 -3.60
CA VAL A 186 46.45 10.15 -3.78
C VAL A 186 45.54 9.20 -4.55
N ASN A 187 44.26 9.13 -4.16
CA ASN A 187 43.24 8.45 -4.92
C ASN A 187 42.23 9.49 -5.45
N ILE A 188 42.03 9.53 -6.76
CA ILE A 188 41.10 10.43 -7.40
C ILE A 188 39.81 9.62 -7.68
N ALA A 189 38.65 10.12 -7.23
CA ALA A 189 37.35 9.52 -7.49
C ALA A 189 36.44 10.52 -8.22
N PHE A 190 35.71 10.05 -9.21
CA PHE A 190 34.72 10.81 -9.94
C PHE A 190 33.66 9.88 -10.49
N GLY A 191 32.50 10.42 -10.83
CA GLY A 191 31.38 9.63 -11.33
C GLY A 191 30.27 10.48 -11.91
N ALA A 192 29.26 9.80 -12.43
CA ALA A 192 28.04 10.40 -12.93
C ALA A 192 26.85 9.50 -12.62
N GLU A 193 25.73 10.11 -12.31
CA GLU A 193 24.46 9.44 -12.07
C GLU A 193 23.38 10.09 -12.94
N LEU A 194 22.54 9.25 -13.55
CA LEU A 194 21.28 9.65 -14.14
C LEU A 194 20.15 8.94 -13.42
N ARG A 195 19.15 9.70 -12.94
CA ARG A 195 18.02 9.19 -12.19
C ARG A 195 16.71 9.63 -12.84
N GLU A 196 15.80 8.71 -12.97
CA GLU A 196 14.42 8.95 -13.39
C GLU A 196 13.46 8.43 -12.34
N GLU A 197 12.51 9.27 -11.93
CA GLU A 197 11.46 8.92 -10.98
C GLU A 197 10.09 9.15 -11.60
N LYS A 198 9.17 8.25 -11.30
CA LYS A 198 7.77 8.36 -11.72
C LYS A 198 6.86 8.01 -10.55
N TYR A 199 5.88 8.87 -10.31
CA TYR A 199 4.81 8.60 -9.36
C TYR A 199 3.48 8.57 -10.09
N THR A 200 2.69 7.51 -9.83
CA THR A 200 1.39 7.31 -10.44
C THR A 200 0.33 7.08 -9.37
N MET A 201 -0.77 7.81 -9.47
CA MET A 201 -1.97 7.58 -8.70
C MET A 201 -3.01 6.95 -9.62
N TYR A 202 -3.53 5.79 -9.22
CA TYR A 202 -4.58 5.10 -9.96
C TYR A 202 -5.93 5.40 -9.32
N GLU A 203 -6.87 5.74 -10.18
CA GLU A 203 -8.24 6.01 -9.79
C GLU A 203 -8.92 4.77 -9.21
N GLY A 204 -9.72 4.98 -8.16
CA GLY A 204 -10.60 3.97 -7.61
C GLY A 204 -11.87 3.79 -8.43
N GLN A 205 -12.72 2.85 -8.02
CA GLN A 205 -14.03 2.68 -8.63
C GLN A 205 -14.91 3.92 -8.39
N LYS A 206 -15.81 4.21 -9.34
CA LYS A 206 -16.62 5.44 -9.31
C LYS A 206 -17.42 5.61 -8.01
N GLU A 207 -17.99 4.53 -7.51
CA GLU A 207 -18.79 4.51 -6.29
C GLU A 207 -18.01 4.90 -5.04
N SER A 208 -16.66 4.88 -5.10
CA SER A 208 -15.82 5.27 -3.97
C SER A 208 -15.61 6.79 -3.84
N TRP A 209 -15.82 7.56 -4.91
CA TRP A 209 -15.52 8.99 -4.94
C TRP A 209 -16.59 9.87 -5.61
N MET A 210 -17.49 9.28 -6.36
CA MET A 210 -18.56 10.02 -7.06
C MET A 210 -19.76 10.20 -6.13
N ALA A 211 -20.27 11.42 -6.07
CA ALA A 211 -21.50 11.77 -5.34
C ALA A 211 -22.69 11.87 -6.31
#